data_98aeb97c1134b91b4e9752a5545a0a35
#
_entry.id   98aeb97c1134b91b4e9752a5545a0a35
#
_cell.length_a   1.000
_cell.length_b   1.000
_cell.length_c   1.000
_cell.angle_alpha   90.00
_cell.angle_beta   90.00
_cell.angle_gamma   90.00
#
_symmetry.space_group_name_H-M   'P 1'
#
loop_
_entity.id
_entity.type
_entity.pdbx_description
1 polymer ?
#
loop_
_entity_poly.entity_id
_entity_poly.type
_entity_poly.pdbx_seq_one_letter_code
_entity_poly.pdbx_strand_id
1 'polypeptide(L)'
;MTKETQHYMALSLQLNCPTINGLSAEDSRNSMMRTIEKIGFHVNGSKALIGRDTKLVVLPEYFMTGYPLGESIQEWTEKAAIEIDGAEYNALSSIAQENDVFLSGNAYEKDEHFPGLYFQTSFIISPSGEVILR
;
A
#
# COMPACT_ATOMS: atom_id res chain seq x y z
N MET A 1 -22.27 -16.04 27.07
CA MET A 1 -20.79 -16.02 26.95
C MET A 1 -20.40 -14.66 26.39
N THR A 2 -19.82 -13.81 27.21
CA THR A 2 -19.23 -12.55 26.75
C THR A 2 -18.00 -12.91 25.93
N LYS A 3 -18.01 -12.61 24.64
CA LYS A 3 -16.86 -12.77 23.77
C LYS A 3 -15.80 -11.78 24.26
N GLU A 4 -14.72 -12.29 24.82
CA GLU A 4 -13.62 -11.46 25.30
C GLU A 4 -13.06 -10.67 24.12
N THR A 5 -13.01 -9.35 24.22
CA THR A 5 -12.48 -8.49 23.16
C THR A 5 -10.96 -8.64 23.16
N GLN A 6 -10.42 -9.16 22.07
CA GLN A 6 -8.98 -9.29 21.91
C GLN A 6 -8.38 -7.91 21.63
N HIS A 7 -7.48 -7.47 22.51
CA HIS A 7 -6.71 -6.24 22.32
C HIS A 7 -5.53 -6.50 21.39
N TYR A 8 -5.21 -5.53 20.56
CA TYR A 8 -4.04 -5.54 19.68
C TYR A 8 -3.45 -4.14 19.55
N MET A 9 -2.18 -4.05 19.17
CA MET A 9 -1.53 -2.79 18.84
C MET A 9 -1.66 -2.49 17.36
N ALA A 10 -1.95 -1.23 17.06
CA ALA A 10 -1.99 -0.72 15.71
C ALA A 10 -0.95 0.40 15.54
N LEU A 11 -0.28 0.42 14.39
CA LEU A 11 0.68 1.43 13.98
C LEU A 11 0.11 2.27 12.85
N SER A 12 -0.13 3.55 13.08
CA SER A 12 -0.33 4.53 12.03
C SER A 12 1.04 4.99 11.55
N LEU A 13 1.48 4.45 10.42
CA LEU A 13 2.82 4.71 9.90
C LEU A 13 2.84 6.03 9.13
N GLN A 14 3.59 7.00 9.64
CA GLN A 14 3.79 8.27 8.97
C GLN A 14 4.99 8.20 8.03
N LEU A 15 4.77 8.56 6.77
CA LEU A 15 5.77 8.48 5.69
C LEU A 15 5.85 9.80 4.92
N ASN A 16 7.00 10.02 4.27
CA ASN A 16 7.07 10.98 3.17
C ASN A 16 6.42 10.34 1.94
N CYS A 17 5.25 10.84 1.56
CA CYS A 17 4.53 10.37 0.38
C CYS A 17 5.09 11.08 -0.86
N PRO A 18 5.77 10.39 -1.79
CA PRO A 18 6.29 11.01 -3.00
C PRO A 18 5.16 11.38 -3.95
N THR A 19 5.39 12.40 -4.76
CA THR A 19 4.54 12.70 -5.92
C THR A 19 5.22 12.23 -7.20
N ILE A 20 4.46 11.64 -8.10
CA ILE A 20 4.96 11.11 -9.38
C ILE A 20 4.55 11.94 -10.59
N ASN A 21 3.88 13.06 -10.38
CA ASN A 21 3.29 13.89 -11.44
C ASN A 21 4.28 14.27 -12.56
N GLY A 22 5.49 14.69 -12.19
CA GLY A 22 6.53 15.08 -13.15
C GLY A 22 7.37 13.94 -13.71
N LEU A 23 7.08 12.68 -13.36
CA LEU A 23 7.88 11.53 -13.75
C LEU A 23 7.32 10.84 -15.01
N SER A 24 8.20 10.10 -15.71
CA SER A 24 7.78 9.13 -16.71
C SER A 24 7.03 7.96 -16.08
N ALA A 25 6.34 7.12 -16.86
CA ALA A 25 5.68 5.93 -16.34
C ALA A 25 6.69 4.95 -15.69
N GLU A 26 7.85 4.76 -16.31
CA GLU A 26 8.94 3.91 -15.79
C GLU A 26 9.49 4.44 -14.46
N ASP A 27 9.83 5.74 -14.41
CA ASP A 27 10.35 6.36 -13.19
C ASP A 27 9.31 6.37 -12.07
N SER A 28 8.02 6.48 -12.42
CA SER A 28 6.91 6.37 -11.47
C SER A 28 6.87 5.00 -10.82
N ARG A 29 6.95 3.92 -11.61
CA ARG A 29 7.02 2.54 -11.09
C ARG A 29 8.23 2.34 -10.18
N ASN A 30 9.39 2.80 -10.62
CA ASN A 30 10.60 2.74 -9.81
C ASN A 30 10.47 3.53 -8.49
N SER A 31 9.81 4.68 -8.51
CA SER A 31 9.53 5.49 -7.31
C SER A 31 8.60 4.76 -6.35
N MET A 32 7.53 4.14 -6.86
CA MET A 32 6.59 3.37 -6.06
C MET A 32 7.27 2.18 -5.39
N MET A 33 8.08 1.41 -6.11
CA MET A 33 8.81 0.26 -5.55
C MET A 33 9.80 0.71 -4.45
N ARG A 34 10.55 1.79 -4.65
CA ARG A 34 11.42 2.35 -3.60
C ARG A 34 10.65 2.79 -2.35
N THR A 35 9.42 3.28 -2.54
CA THR A 35 8.55 3.65 -1.42
C THR A 35 8.10 2.42 -0.65
N ILE A 36 7.74 1.34 -1.34
CA ILE A 36 7.35 0.06 -0.70
C ILE A 36 8.53 -0.53 0.08
N GLU A 37 9.74 -0.51 -0.47
CA GLU A 37 10.96 -0.94 0.24
C GLU A 37 11.17 -0.16 1.55
N LYS A 38 11.01 1.16 1.52
CA LYS A 38 11.10 2.02 2.72
C LYS A 38 10.01 1.68 3.73
N ILE A 39 8.79 1.37 3.28
CA ILE A 39 7.71 0.92 4.16
C ILE A 39 8.13 -0.35 4.89
N GLY A 40 8.65 -1.35 4.19
CA GLY A 40 9.15 -2.58 4.80
C GLY A 40 10.20 -2.31 5.88
N PHE A 41 11.17 -1.46 5.60
CA PHE A 41 12.18 -1.05 6.57
C PHE A 41 11.55 -0.38 7.82
N HIS A 42 10.62 0.55 7.61
CA HIS A 42 9.98 1.27 8.72
C HIS A 42 9.04 0.37 9.54
N VAL A 43 8.28 -0.52 8.91
CA VAL A 43 7.42 -1.49 9.62
C VAL A 43 8.27 -2.40 10.50
N ASN A 44 9.33 -2.97 9.95
CA ASN A 44 10.23 -3.84 10.70
C ASN A 44 10.87 -3.11 11.89
N GLY A 45 11.44 -1.92 11.68
CA GLY A 45 12.06 -1.11 12.72
C GLY A 45 11.05 -0.65 13.78
N SER A 46 9.85 -0.27 13.39
CA SER A 46 8.79 0.13 14.33
C SER A 46 8.36 -1.03 15.22
N LYS A 47 8.14 -2.22 14.64
CA LYS A 47 7.81 -3.42 15.42
C LYS A 47 8.90 -3.79 16.43
N ALA A 48 10.16 -3.66 16.04
CA ALA A 48 11.28 -3.91 16.94
C ALA A 48 11.31 -2.92 18.12
N LEU A 49 10.88 -1.68 17.89
CA LEU A 49 10.93 -0.61 18.89
C LEU A 49 9.68 -0.56 19.80
N ILE A 50 8.48 -0.63 19.20
CA ILE A 50 7.21 -0.40 19.94
C ILE A 50 6.54 -1.68 20.43
N GLY A 51 6.92 -2.84 19.92
CA GLY A 51 6.41 -4.13 20.36
C GLY A 51 6.04 -5.08 19.22
N ARG A 52 6.34 -6.35 19.44
CA ARG A 52 6.08 -7.43 18.47
C ARG A 52 4.60 -7.82 18.37
N ASP A 53 3.77 -7.34 19.26
CA ASP A 53 2.33 -7.52 19.31
C ASP A 53 1.55 -6.53 18.44
N THR A 54 2.25 -5.67 17.69
CA THR A 54 1.63 -4.85 16.63
C THR A 54 1.04 -5.76 15.56
N LYS A 55 -0.28 -5.67 15.34
CA LYS A 55 -1.02 -6.53 14.41
C LYS A 55 -1.58 -5.80 13.21
N LEU A 56 -1.70 -4.48 13.25
CA LEU A 56 -2.22 -3.67 12.16
C LEU A 56 -1.26 -2.52 11.88
N VAL A 57 -0.89 -2.35 10.63
CA VAL A 57 -0.17 -1.19 10.11
C VAL A 57 -1.07 -0.46 9.13
N VAL A 58 -1.25 0.83 9.32
CA VAL A 58 -2.05 1.69 8.45
C VAL A 58 -1.12 2.69 7.75
N LEU A 59 -1.14 2.68 6.43
CA LEU A 59 -0.37 3.57 5.57
C LEU A 59 -1.16 4.86 5.30
N PRO A 60 -0.48 5.98 5.02
CA PRO A 60 -1.14 7.21 4.60
C PRO A 60 -1.88 7.05 3.28
N GLU A 61 -2.88 7.89 3.05
CA GLU A 61 -3.49 8.03 1.73
C GLU A 61 -2.45 8.52 0.71
N TYR A 62 -2.54 8.04 -0.53
CA TYR A 62 -1.60 8.39 -1.62
C TYR A 62 -0.12 8.13 -1.32
N PHE A 63 0.19 7.17 -0.46
CA PHE A 63 1.54 6.94 0.03
C PHE A 63 2.59 6.63 -1.06
N MET A 64 2.17 6.13 -2.23
CA MET A 64 3.09 5.78 -3.32
C MET A 64 3.17 6.82 -4.45
N THR A 65 2.14 7.65 -4.61
CA THR A 65 1.94 8.35 -5.89
C THR A 65 1.63 9.84 -5.75
N GLY A 66 1.04 10.26 -4.64
CA GLY A 66 0.28 11.51 -4.62
C GLY A 66 -1.02 11.36 -5.42
N TYR A 67 -1.54 12.44 -5.93
CA TYR A 67 -2.81 12.51 -6.68
C TYR A 67 -2.64 13.29 -7.99
N PRO A 68 -3.51 13.10 -9.01
CA PRO A 68 -3.39 13.78 -10.29
C PRO A 68 -3.57 15.30 -10.14
N LEU A 69 -2.71 16.08 -10.77
CA LEU A 69 -2.69 17.54 -10.77
C LEU A 69 -2.86 18.13 -12.17
N GLY A 70 -3.66 17.47 -13.00
CA GLY A 70 -3.93 17.90 -14.39
C GLY A 70 -3.61 16.83 -15.43
N GLU A 71 -3.08 15.68 -15.01
CA GLU A 71 -2.93 14.52 -15.90
C GLU A 71 -4.31 14.03 -16.37
N SER A 72 -4.38 13.57 -17.61
CA SER A 72 -5.54 12.85 -18.11
C SER A 72 -5.74 11.51 -17.38
N ILE A 73 -6.94 10.94 -17.45
CA ILE A 73 -7.22 9.61 -16.90
C ILE A 73 -6.23 8.58 -17.46
N GLN A 74 -5.95 8.62 -18.77
CA GLN A 74 -5.02 7.70 -19.41
C GLN A 74 -3.60 7.85 -18.86
N GLU A 75 -3.07 9.07 -18.79
CA GLU A 75 -1.73 9.35 -18.27
C GLU A 75 -1.59 8.89 -16.82
N TRP A 76 -2.59 9.18 -15.98
CA TRP A 76 -2.55 8.76 -14.59
C TRP A 76 -2.67 7.25 -14.43
N THR A 77 -3.51 6.59 -15.24
CA THR A 77 -3.61 5.13 -15.29
C THR A 77 -2.26 4.49 -15.59
N GLU A 78 -1.53 5.00 -16.57
CA GLU A 78 -0.22 4.47 -16.96
C GLU A 78 0.84 4.66 -15.89
N LYS A 79 0.86 5.82 -15.22
CA LYS A 79 1.83 6.17 -14.18
C LYS A 79 1.55 5.55 -12.83
N ALA A 80 0.31 5.61 -12.37
CA ALA A 80 -0.05 5.41 -10.97
C ALA A 80 -0.86 4.15 -10.68
N ALA A 81 -1.67 3.68 -11.64
CA ALA A 81 -2.55 2.56 -11.37
C ALA A 81 -1.81 1.21 -11.44
N ILE A 82 -1.95 0.42 -10.38
CA ILE A 82 -1.30 -0.88 -10.22
C ILE A 82 -2.25 -2.02 -10.61
N GLU A 83 -1.67 -3.17 -10.92
CA GLU A 83 -2.41 -4.40 -11.19
C GLU A 83 -2.62 -5.17 -9.88
N ILE A 84 -3.75 -5.87 -9.76
CA ILE A 84 -4.09 -6.67 -8.57
C ILE A 84 -3.02 -7.72 -8.27
N ASP A 85 -2.53 -8.41 -9.30
CA ASP A 85 -1.47 -9.42 -9.21
C ASP A 85 -0.09 -8.84 -9.58
N GLY A 86 0.06 -7.51 -9.48
CA GLY A 86 1.26 -6.79 -9.88
C GLY A 86 2.39 -6.81 -8.87
N ALA A 87 3.54 -6.28 -9.29
CA ALA A 87 4.75 -6.24 -8.49
C ALA A 87 4.58 -5.46 -7.17
N GLU A 88 3.79 -4.38 -7.21
CA GLU A 88 3.56 -3.52 -6.05
C GLU A 88 2.76 -4.26 -4.95
N TYR A 89 1.66 -4.94 -5.31
CA TYR A 89 0.91 -5.74 -4.36
C TYR A 89 1.72 -6.93 -3.84
N ASN A 90 2.50 -7.60 -4.69
CA ASN A 90 3.38 -8.68 -4.27
C ASN A 90 4.42 -8.21 -3.25
N ALA A 91 5.00 -7.03 -3.45
CA ALA A 91 5.96 -6.45 -2.52
C ALA A 91 5.30 -6.04 -1.19
N LEU A 92 4.11 -5.44 -1.22
CA LEU A 92 3.33 -5.11 -0.02
C LEU A 92 2.91 -6.37 0.74
N SER A 93 2.53 -7.43 0.03
CA SER A 93 2.18 -8.74 0.60
C SER A 93 3.37 -9.36 1.33
N SER A 94 4.57 -9.27 0.77
CA SER A 94 5.80 -9.74 1.42
C SER A 94 6.03 -9.00 2.75
N ILE A 95 5.82 -7.68 2.78
CA ILE A 95 5.95 -6.90 4.03
C ILE A 95 4.96 -7.38 5.09
N ALA A 96 3.71 -7.62 4.71
CA ALA A 96 2.68 -8.12 5.63
C ALA A 96 3.06 -9.50 6.22
N GLN A 97 3.54 -10.41 5.37
CA GLN A 97 3.99 -11.75 5.76
C GLN A 97 5.21 -11.72 6.66
N GLU A 98 6.27 -11.04 6.25
CA GLU A 98 7.54 -10.98 6.99
C GLU A 98 7.40 -10.37 8.38
N ASN A 99 6.41 -9.47 8.54
CA ASN A 99 6.18 -8.77 9.79
C ASN A 99 4.99 -9.32 10.60
N ASP A 100 4.28 -10.33 10.12
CA ASP A 100 3.07 -10.89 10.76
C ASP A 100 2.06 -9.78 11.13
N VAL A 101 1.68 -8.96 10.14
CA VAL A 101 0.76 -7.83 10.31
C VAL A 101 -0.31 -7.80 9.23
N PHE A 102 -1.47 -7.25 9.57
CA PHE A 102 -2.39 -6.70 8.60
C PHE A 102 -1.83 -5.38 8.11
N LEU A 103 -1.75 -5.19 6.79
CA LEU A 103 -1.29 -3.96 6.17
C LEU A 103 -2.46 -3.30 5.43
N SER A 104 -2.85 -2.12 5.90
CA SER A 104 -3.92 -1.33 5.28
C SER A 104 -3.34 -0.14 4.55
N GLY A 105 -3.84 0.13 3.36
CA GLY A 105 -3.42 1.25 2.54
C GLY A 105 -4.45 1.62 1.49
N ASN A 106 -4.02 2.46 0.57
CA ASN A 106 -4.83 2.97 -0.52
C ASN A 106 -3.95 3.05 -1.77
N ALA A 107 -4.49 2.65 -2.92
CA ALA A 107 -3.79 2.68 -4.19
C ALA A 107 -4.72 3.04 -5.33
N TYR A 108 -4.16 3.52 -6.44
CA TYR A 108 -4.87 3.53 -7.72
C TYR A 108 -4.73 2.15 -8.36
N GLU A 109 -5.85 1.56 -8.74
CA GLU A 109 -5.91 0.22 -9.36
C GLU A 109 -6.52 0.26 -10.76
N LYS A 110 -6.04 -0.61 -11.62
CA LYS A 110 -6.72 -0.98 -12.86
C LYS A 110 -7.70 -2.10 -12.58
N ASP A 111 -8.78 -2.13 -13.33
CA ASP A 111 -9.76 -3.23 -13.31
C ASP A 111 -9.98 -3.71 -14.74
N GLU A 112 -9.91 -5.03 -14.95
CA GLU A 112 -10.07 -5.65 -16.27
C GLU A 112 -11.44 -5.42 -16.89
N HIS A 113 -12.48 -5.24 -16.06
CA HIS A 113 -13.85 -4.98 -16.51
C HIS A 113 -14.06 -3.54 -16.94
N PHE A 114 -13.14 -2.63 -16.61
CA PHE A 114 -13.23 -1.20 -16.92
C PHE A 114 -11.93 -0.69 -17.57
N PRO A 115 -11.61 -1.20 -18.77
CA PRO A 115 -10.37 -0.82 -19.47
C PRO A 115 -10.32 0.69 -19.71
N GLY A 116 -9.15 1.28 -19.44
CA GLY A 116 -8.92 2.72 -19.61
C GLY A 116 -9.35 3.59 -18.42
N LEU A 117 -9.89 2.98 -17.37
CA LEU A 117 -10.17 3.66 -16.11
C LEU A 117 -9.22 3.16 -15.00
N TYR A 118 -9.15 3.93 -13.93
CA TYR A 118 -8.55 3.51 -12.66
C TYR A 118 -9.52 3.80 -11.51
N PHE A 119 -9.32 3.08 -10.43
CA PHE A 119 -10.10 3.24 -9.20
C PHE A 119 -9.15 3.59 -8.06
N GLN A 120 -9.59 4.46 -7.16
CA GLN A 120 -8.90 4.65 -5.89
C GLN A 120 -9.45 3.63 -4.91
N THR A 121 -8.62 2.67 -4.55
CA THR A 121 -9.03 1.51 -3.79
C THR A 121 -8.34 1.49 -2.43
N SER A 122 -9.13 1.37 -1.36
CA SER A 122 -8.59 1.03 -0.05
C SER A 122 -8.48 -0.48 0.07
N PHE A 123 -7.35 -0.96 0.57
CA PHE A 123 -7.09 -2.39 0.69
C PHE A 123 -6.64 -2.79 2.09
N ILE A 124 -6.82 -4.06 2.41
CA ILE A 124 -6.20 -4.72 3.57
C ILE A 124 -5.54 -6.01 3.08
N ILE A 125 -4.25 -6.15 3.38
CA ILE A 125 -3.47 -7.37 3.17
C ILE A 125 -3.32 -8.07 4.52
N SER A 126 -3.59 -9.37 4.56
CA SER A 126 -3.48 -10.20 5.76
C SER A 126 -2.02 -10.60 6.05
N PRO A 127 -1.72 -11.12 7.25
CA PRO A 127 -0.41 -11.71 7.56
C PRO A 127 -0.03 -12.91 6.68
N SER A 128 -0.98 -13.52 5.98
CA SER A 128 -0.69 -14.56 4.96
C SER A 128 -0.29 -13.98 3.60
N GLY A 129 -0.33 -12.66 3.43
CA GLY A 129 -0.03 -11.97 2.16
C GLY A 129 -1.22 -11.90 1.20
N GLU A 130 -2.41 -12.27 1.63
CA GLU A 130 -3.62 -12.19 0.81
C GLU A 130 -4.28 -10.82 0.92
N VAL A 131 -4.72 -10.26 -0.19
CA VAL A 131 -5.59 -9.08 -0.21
C VAL A 131 -7.00 -9.54 0.18
N ILE A 132 -7.38 -9.29 1.43
CA ILE A 132 -8.66 -9.77 2.00
C ILE A 132 -9.78 -8.74 1.93
N LEU A 133 -9.46 -7.51 1.63
CA LEU A 133 -10.41 -6.42 1.41
C LEU A 133 -9.85 -5.45 0.38
N ARG A 134 -10.73 -5.01 -0.51
CA ARG A 134 -10.51 -3.91 -1.45
C ARG A 134 -11.86 -3.41 -2.00
#